data_eafe614d0aa03428cf51a4ba3c26d31f
#
_entry.id   eafe614d0aa03428cf51a4ba3c26d31f
#
_cell.length_a   1.000
_cell.length_b   1.000
_cell.length_c   1.000
_cell.angle_alpha   90.00
_cell.angle_beta   90.00
_cell.angle_gamma   90.00
#
_symmetry.space_group_name_H-M   'P 1'
#
loop_
_entity.id
_entity.type
_entity.pdbx_description
1 polymer ?
#
loop_
_entity_poly.entity_id
_entity_poly.type
_entity_poly.pdbx_seq_one_letter_code
_entity_poly.pdbx_strand_id
1 'polypeptide(L)'
;MNKKLQKYDLQAAELFRSSNEAILSTVSKKFDGFPFGSYITYVTGRNRSIYLYASDIAEHTKNLKNNSKACITVSRSKDDEDNQNSARLTIMGNLTEVSKDELE
;
A
#
# COMPACT_ATOMS: atom_id res chain seq x y z
N MET A 1 17.34 -9.87 -19.34
CA MET A 1 16.04 -9.87 -18.63
C MET A 1 14.93 -10.34 -19.55
N ASN A 2 14.04 -11.16 -19.07
CA ASN A 2 12.91 -11.70 -19.83
C ASN A 2 11.93 -10.55 -20.15
N LYS A 3 11.54 -10.42 -21.42
CA LYS A 3 10.60 -9.37 -21.88
C LYS A 3 9.25 -9.43 -21.14
N LYS A 4 8.81 -10.63 -20.79
CA LYS A 4 7.55 -10.82 -20.06
C LYS A 4 7.62 -10.22 -18.67
N LEU A 5 8.75 -10.39 -17.95
CA LEU A 5 8.95 -9.80 -16.63
C LEU A 5 8.99 -8.28 -16.70
N GLN A 6 9.62 -7.71 -17.74
CA GLN A 6 9.64 -6.26 -17.92
C GLN A 6 8.23 -5.70 -18.12
N LYS A 7 7.38 -6.41 -18.87
CA LYS A 7 6.00 -6.00 -19.07
C LYS A 7 5.23 -5.94 -17.77
N TYR A 8 5.36 -6.97 -16.93
CA TYR A 8 4.67 -7.01 -15.64
C TYR A 8 5.18 -5.93 -14.70
N ASP A 9 6.49 -5.66 -14.68
CA ASP A 9 7.05 -4.56 -13.89
C ASP A 9 6.46 -3.22 -14.28
N LEU A 10 6.35 -2.95 -15.58
CA LEU A 10 5.79 -1.69 -16.07
C LEU A 10 4.30 -1.57 -15.72
N GLN A 11 3.56 -2.65 -15.82
CA GLN A 11 2.15 -2.67 -15.46
C GLN A 11 1.95 -2.43 -13.97
N ALA A 12 2.79 -3.02 -13.14
CA ALA A 12 2.74 -2.81 -11.69
C ALA A 12 3.03 -1.36 -11.33
N ALA A 13 4.08 -0.77 -11.92
CA ALA A 13 4.43 0.63 -11.67
C ALA A 13 3.32 1.57 -12.13
N GLU A 14 2.72 1.30 -13.27
CA GLU A 14 1.61 2.11 -13.78
C GLU A 14 0.41 2.04 -12.85
N LEU A 15 0.03 0.85 -12.41
CA LEU A 15 -1.09 0.67 -11.50
C LEU A 15 -0.85 1.42 -10.20
N PHE A 16 0.35 1.30 -9.63
CA PHE A 16 0.74 1.95 -8.40
C PHE A 16 0.64 3.47 -8.50
N ARG A 17 1.16 4.04 -9.61
CA ARG A 17 1.18 5.49 -9.80
C ARG A 17 -0.17 6.08 -10.18
N SER A 18 -1.00 5.32 -10.88
CA SER A 18 -2.30 5.80 -11.35
C SER A 18 -3.39 5.68 -10.30
N SER A 19 -3.15 4.96 -9.21
CA SER A 19 -4.09 4.78 -8.13
C SER A 19 -3.72 5.67 -6.94
N ASN A 20 -4.68 5.97 -6.09
CA ASN A 20 -4.45 6.73 -4.87
C ASN A 20 -5.20 6.12 -3.68
N GLU A 21 -5.82 4.98 -3.88
CA GLU A 21 -6.59 4.27 -2.85
C GLU A 21 -6.10 2.84 -2.75
N ALA A 22 -6.07 2.33 -1.54
CA ALA A 22 -5.55 1.00 -1.31
C ALA A 22 -6.09 0.42 -0.01
N ILE A 23 -5.92 -0.87 0.15
CA ILE A 23 -6.11 -1.52 1.44
C ILE A 23 -4.73 -1.68 2.08
N LEU A 24 -4.60 -1.14 3.27
CA LEU A 24 -3.41 -1.28 4.10
C LEU A 24 -3.64 -2.41 5.09
N SER A 25 -2.78 -3.40 5.09
CA SER A 25 -2.83 -4.50 6.05
C SER A 25 -1.68 -4.36 7.02
N THR A 26 -1.99 -4.39 8.30
CA THR A 26 -1.02 -4.23 9.39
C THR A 26 -1.14 -5.40 10.36
N VAL A 27 -0.14 -5.54 11.23
CA VAL A 27 -0.17 -6.56 12.27
C VAL A 27 -0.87 -5.97 13.50
N SER A 28 -2.00 -6.53 13.88
CA SER A 28 -2.82 -5.99 14.95
C SER A 28 -2.11 -6.06 16.29
N LYS A 29 -2.07 -4.94 16.99
CA LYS A 29 -1.64 -4.88 18.38
C LYS A 29 -2.77 -5.30 19.32
N LYS A 30 -3.97 -4.80 19.06
CA LYS A 30 -5.15 -5.03 19.89
C LYS A 30 -5.68 -6.45 19.74
N PHE A 31 -5.59 -7.03 18.55
CA PHE A 31 -6.16 -8.33 18.23
C PHE A 31 -5.10 -9.40 18.06
N ASP A 32 -4.09 -9.37 18.89
CA ASP A 32 -3.09 -10.45 19.07
C ASP A 32 -2.42 -10.89 17.77
N GLY A 33 -1.96 -9.94 16.98
CA GLY A 33 -1.18 -10.24 15.78
C GLY A 33 -1.99 -10.63 14.55
N PHE A 34 -3.31 -10.61 14.64
CA PHE A 34 -4.11 -10.86 13.44
C PHE A 34 -3.89 -9.77 12.40
N PRO A 35 -3.92 -10.11 11.10
CA PRO A 35 -3.89 -9.09 10.06
C PRO A 35 -5.09 -8.16 10.17
N PHE A 36 -4.84 -6.87 10.05
CA PHE A 36 -5.86 -5.84 10.17
C PHE A 36 -5.87 -5.01 8.90
N GLY A 37 -6.99 -4.99 8.19
CA GLY A 37 -7.14 -4.27 6.94
C GLY A 37 -7.80 -2.91 7.14
N SER A 38 -7.24 -1.88 6.49
CA SER A 38 -7.78 -0.52 6.53
C SER A 38 -7.82 0.06 5.13
N TYR A 39 -8.87 0.80 4.84
CA TYR A 39 -8.94 1.57 3.59
C TYR A 39 -8.14 2.86 3.77
N ILE A 40 -7.22 3.13 2.85
CA ILE A 40 -6.36 4.32 2.94
C ILE A 40 -6.25 5.02 1.59
N THR A 41 -5.82 6.28 1.64
CA THR A 41 -5.34 6.98 0.46
C THR A 41 -3.83 7.15 0.58
N TYR A 42 -3.14 7.23 -0.55
CA TYR A 42 -1.69 7.40 -0.56
C TYR A 42 -1.25 8.29 -1.70
N VAL A 43 -0.02 8.78 -1.61
CA VAL A 43 0.65 9.46 -2.70
C VAL A 43 1.98 8.77 -2.98
N THR A 44 2.41 8.83 -4.22
CA THR A 44 3.71 8.27 -4.61
C THR A 44 4.74 9.38 -4.72
N GLY A 45 5.94 9.08 -4.26
CA GLY A 45 7.09 9.96 -4.40
C GLY A 45 8.05 9.43 -5.44
N ARG A 46 9.25 10.02 -5.48
CA ARG A 46 10.33 9.58 -6.35
C ARG A 46 10.78 8.19 -5.90
N ASN A 47 11.38 7.45 -6.84
CA ASN A 47 11.94 6.12 -6.57
C ASN A 47 10.90 5.11 -6.07
N ARG A 48 9.65 5.29 -6.53
CA ARG A 48 8.54 4.39 -6.16
C ARG A 48 8.24 4.39 -4.66
N SER A 49 8.59 5.49 -3.99
CA SER A 49 8.23 5.65 -2.58
C SER A 49 6.73 5.85 -2.43
N ILE A 50 6.19 5.39 -1.33
CA ILE A 50 4.79 5.58 -0.99
C ILE A 50 4.70 6.33 0.33
N TYR A 51 3.80 7.31 0.39
CA TYR A 51 3.53 8.07 1.60
C TYR A 51 2.04 8.06 1.87
N LEU A 52 1.69 7.88 3.11
CA LEU A 52 0.29 7.98 3.53
C LEU A 52 0.20 8.81 4.81
N TYR A 53 -0.93 9.48 4.96
CA TYR A 53 -1.24 10.17 6.20
C TYR A 53 -1.95 9.21 7.13
N ALA A 54 -1.42 9.06 8.34
CA ALA A 54 -1.97 8.15 9.33
C ALA A 54 -2.32 8.94 10.59
N SER A 55 -3.60 8.99 10.92
CA SER A 55 -4.07 9.64 12.13
C SER A 55 -3.56 8.90 13.36
N ASP A 56 -3.15 9.64 14.40
CA ASP A 56 -2.65 9.05 15.64
C ASP A 56 -3.68 8.18 16.35
N ILE A 57 -4.97 8.42 16.14
CA ILE A 57 -6.03 7.65 16.79
C ILE A 57 -6.46 6.42 16.00
N ALA A 58 -6.02 6.29 14.75
CA ALA A 58 -6.42 5.14 13.92
C ALA A 58 -5.73 3.86 14.38
N GLU A 59 -6.43 2.74 14.29
CA GLU A 59 -5.87 1.45 14.69
C GLU A 59 -4.65 1.08 13.85
N HIS A 60 -4.66 1.34 12.53
CA HIS A 60 -3.51 1.02 11.69
C HIS A 60 -2.26 1.80 12.13
N THR A 61 -2.41 3.03 12.60
CA THR A 61 -1.28 3.82 13.11
C THR A 61 -0.69 3.17 14.36
N LYS A 62 -1.54 2.77 15.29
CA LYS A 62 -1.11 2.09 16.51
C LYS A 62 -0.42 0.76 16.20
N ASN A 63 -0.95 0.03 15.23
CA ASN A 63 -0.37 -1.22 14.78
C ASN A 63 1.03 -1.00 14.21
N LEU A 64 1.20 0.01 13.34
CA LEU A 64 2.48 0.30 12.72
C LEU A 64 3.53 0.76 13.71
N LYS A 65 3.16 1.51 14.74
CA LYS A 65 4.09 1.91 15.79
C LYS A 65 4.58 0.71 16.60
N ASN A 66 3.76 -0.31 16.72
CA ASN A 66 4.11 -1.54 17.42
C ASN A 66 4.88 -2.52 16.52
N ASN A 67 4.52 -2.60 15.25
CA ASN A 67 5.15 -3.49 14.27
C ASN A 67 5.03 -2.84 12.89
N SER A 68 6.16 -2.50 12.31
CA SER A 68 6.21 -1.75 11.04
C SER A 68 5.87 -2.59 9.81
N LYS A 69 5.77 -3.89 9.94
CA LYS A 69 5.45 -4.76 8.80
C LYS A 69 4.06 -4.49 8.28
N ALA A 70 3.95 -4.32 6.98
CA ALA A 70 2.70 -3.97 6.34
C ALA A 70 2.64 -4.48 4.92
N CYS A 71 1.44 -4.50 4.40
CA CYS A 71 1.19 -4.84 3.02
C CYS A 71 0.15 -3.84 2.50
N ILE A 72 0.35 -3.37 1.28
CA ILE A 72 -0.57 -2.47 0.61
C ILE A 72 -1.07 -3.17 -0.64
N THR A 73 -2.39 -3.27 -0.78
CA THR A 73 -3.01 -3.89 -1.93
C THR A 73 -3.76 -2.84 -2.73
N VAL A 74 -3.35 -2.69 -3.98
CA VAL A 74 -3.94 -1.75 -4.93
C VAL A 74 -4.64 -2.55 -6.00
N SER A 75 -5.84 -2.16 -6.35
CA SER A 75 -6.57 -2.79 -7.44
C SER A 75 -7.22 -1.72 -8.31
N ARG A 76 -7.37 -2.04 -9.58
CA ARG A 76 -8.12 -1.20 -10.51
C ARG A 76 -9.34 -1.99 -10.92
N SER A 77 -10.51 -1.52 -10.49
CA SER A 77 -11.77 -2.10 -10.91
C SER A 77 -12.28 -1.30 -12.10
N LYS A 78 -12.67 -2.01 -13.16
CA LYS A 78 -13.38 -1.39 -14.27
C LYS A 78 -14.85 -1.68 -14.09
N ASP A 79 -15.67 -0.68 -14.37
CA ASP A 79 -17.11 -0.87 -14.35
C ASP A 79 -17.49 -1.98 -15.32
N ASP A 80 -18.44 -2.81 -14.93
CA ASP A 80 -19.01 -3.89 -15.75
C ASP A 80 -18.04 -5.02 -16.09
N GLU A 81 -16.88 -5.09 -15.47
CA GLU A 81 -15.94 -6.18 -15.70
C GLU A 81 -15.88 -7.13 -14.51
N ASP A 82 -15.45 -8.35 -14.80
CA ASP A 82 -15.19 -9.36 -13.79
C ASP A 82 -14.05 -8.88 -12.89
N ASN A 83 -14.32 -8.69 -11.60
CA ASN A 83 -13.33 -8.21 -10.64
C ASN A 83 -12.11 -9.13 -10.51
N GLN A 84 -12.24 -10.41 -10.85
CA GLN A 84 -11.13 -11.35 -10.82
C GLN A 84 -10.10 -11.07 -11.91
N ASN A 85 -10.52 -10.40 -12.98
CA ASN A 85 -9.63 -10.05 -14.09
C ASN A 85 -9.07 -8.63 -13.97
N SER A 86 -9.43 -7.90 -12.92
CA SER A 86 -8.89 -6.56 -12.68
C SER A 86 -7.42 -6.62 -12.27
N ALA A 87 -6.67 -5.62 -12.69
CA ALA A 87 -5.26 -5.51 -12.29
C ALA A 87 -5.16 -5.33 -10.78
N ARG A 88 -4.25 -6.07 -10.15
CA ARG A 88 -4.01 -6.02 -8.72
C ARG A 88 -2.52 -6.03 -8.42
N LEU A 89 -2.14 -5.33 -7.37
CA LEU A 89 -0.75 -5.25 -6.93
C LEU A 89 -0.70 -5.31 -5.42
N THR A 90 0.18 -6.16 -4.90
CA THR A 90 0.46 -6.23 -3.47
C THR A 90 1.91 -5.83 -3.23
N ILE A 91 2.12 -4.87 -2.35
CA ILE A 91 3.44 -4.37 -1.96
C ILE A 91 3.64 -4.69 -0.49
N MET A 92 4.70 -5.41 -0.16
CA MET A 92 5.03 -5.76 1.22
C MET A 92 6.29 -5.03 1.64
N GLY A 93 6.31 -4.57 2.88
CA GLY A 93 7.47 -3.86 3.39
C GLY A 93 7.24 -3.31 4.79
N ASN A 94 8.10 -2.40 5.17
CA ASN A 94 8.00 -1.73 6.46
C ASN A 94 7.58 -0.28 6.26
N LEU A 95 6.58 0.15 7.03
CA LEU A 95 6.13 1.54 7.03
C LEU A 95 6.56 2.18 8.32
N THR A 96 7.32 3.27 8.21
CA THR A 96 7.84 4.00 9.35
C THR A 96 7.46 5.46 9.25
N GLU A 97 7.43 6.13 10.40
CA GLU A 97 7.12 7.55 10.46
C GLU A 97 8.22 8.37 9.80
N VAL A 98 7.81 9.35 8.98
CA VAL A 98 8.74 10.25 8.28
C VAL A 98 8.78 11.56 9.05
N SER A 99 10.00 12.07 9.30
CA SER A 99 10.16 13.37 9.94
C SER A 99 9.77 14.48 8.97
N LYS A 100 9.43 15.66 9.53
CA LYS A 100 9.11 16.82 8.70
C LYS A 100 10.25 17.18 7.74
N ASP A 101 11.48 17.01 8.18
CA ASP A 101 12.65 17.33 7.37
C ASP A 101 12.75 16.44 6.13
N GLU A 102 12.32 15.19 6.24
CA GLU A 102 12.37 14.26 5.13
C GLU A 102 11.26 14.51 4.09
N LEU A 103 10.22 15.25 4.46
CA LEU A 103 9.10 15.55 3.56
C LEU A 103 9.37 16.73 2.63
N GLU A 104 10.40 17.52 2.89
CA GLU A 104 10.75 18.70 2.09
C GLU A 104 11.68 18.42 0.91
#